data_63792e6421f885607d30cbd6c5d689ac
#
_entry.id   63792e6421f885607d30cbd6c5d689ac
#
_cell.length_a   1.000
_cell.length_b   1.000
_cell.length_c   1.000
_cell.angle_alpha   90.00
_cell.angle_beta   90.00
_cell.angle_gamma   90.00
#
_symmetry.space_group_name_H-M   'P 1'
#
loop_
_entity.id
_entity.type
_entity.pdbx_description
1 polymer ?
#
loop_
_entity_poly.entity_id
_entity_poly.type
_entity_poly.pdbx_seq_one_letter_code
_entity_poly.pdbx_strand_id
1 'polypeptide(L)'
;KEVVIPTPTGIFAYFLAPAEWSDIHVWAWNDADNFTGGTWPGVSCTKTDMKKNGLDVWMWKFDGDLTGAPTNIIFNNNGNGVNQTETFAFVNGAVYDRNGKTNAFENGAVYYRNGKTNESASTGINQVGCKKAPAKLQIYSINGVKVAEVNKVSDAEYVLSPGMYICNGKKFVIK
;
A
#
# COMPACT_ATOMS: atom_id res chain seq x y z
N LYS A 1 -1.17 18.13 -0.15
CA LYS A 1 0.16 17.77 -0.70
C LYS A 1 0.20 16.25 -0.74
N GLU A 2 0.17 15.68 -1.92
CA GLU A 2 0.28 14.24 -2.14
C GLU A 2 1.60 13.76 -1.51
N VAL A 3 1.53 12.84 -0.57
CA VAL A 3 2.72 12.19 -0.04
C VAL A 3 3.07 11.08 -1.01
N VAL A 4 3.96 11.40 -1.93
CA VAL A 4 4.57 10.39 -2.79
C VAL A 4 5.49 9.57 -1.89
N ILE A 5 5.17 8.28 -1.71
CA ILE A 5 6.11 7.34 -1.11
C ILE A 5 7.24 7.20 -2.13
N PRO A 6 8.46 7.63 -1.81
CA PRO A 6 9.55 7.50 -2.76
C PRO A 6 9.76 5.99 -3.01
N THR A 7 9.58 5.57 -4.25
CA THR A 7 9.91 4.22 -4.67
C THR A 7 11.43 4.18 -4.84
N PRO A 8 12.18 3.47 -4.01
CA PRO A 8 13.61 3.31 -4.21
C PRO A 8 13.88 2.70 -5.59
N THR A 9 14.98 3.09 -6.19
CA THR A 9 15.52 2.40 -7.38
C THR A 9 16.43 1.29 -6.92
N GLY A 10 16.50 0.19 -7.68
CA GLY A 10 17.36 -0.95 -7.37
C GLY A 10 16.64 -2.09 -6.66
N ILE A 11 17.38 -2.84 -5.88
CA ILE A 11 16.90 -4.01 -5.13
C ILE A 11 16.52 -3.57 -3.72
N PHE A 12 15.27 -3.78 -3.32
CA PHE A 12 14.80 -3.41 -1.99
C PHE A 12 13.58 -4.24 -1.58
N ALA A 13 13.29 -4.25 -0.29
CA ALA A 13 12.09 -4.85 0.28
C ALA A 13 11.66 -4.09 1.54
N TYR A 14 10.38 -4.20 1.88
CA TYR A 14 9.82 -3.67 3.12
C TYR A 14 9.41 -4.79 4.04
N PHE A 15 9.47 -4.54 5.34
CA PHE A 15 9.03 -5.46 6.36
C PHE A 15 8.15 -4.76 7.41
N LEU A 16 7.01 -5.37 7.69
CA LEU A 16 6.11 -4.98 8.77
C LEU A 16 6.53 -5.73 10.02
N ALA A 17 7.32 -5.08 10.86
CA ALA A 17 7.85 -5.73 12.03
C ALA A 17 6.77 -5.93 13.09
N PRO A 18 6.72 -7.12 13.73
CA PRO A 18 5.96 -7.31 14.95
C PRO A 18 6.34 -6.27 16.00
N ALA A 19 5.39 -5.87 16.85
CA ALA A 19 5.60 -4.78 17.81
C ALA A 19 6.73 -5.06 18.82
N GLU A 20 6.98 -6.33 19.09
CA GLU A 20 8.02 -6.81 19.99
C GLU A 20 9.43 -6.86 19.36
N TRP A 21 9.54 -6.65 18.04
CA TRP A 21 10.83 -6.62 17.34
C TRP A 21 11.33 -5.17 17.22
N SER A 22 12.58 -4.96 17.58
CA SER A 22 13.17 -3.61 17.66
C SER A 22 14.45 -3.42 16.87
N ASP A 23 15.07 -4.51 16.41
CA ASP A 23 16.34 -4.49 15.68
C ASP A 23 16.27 -5.41 14.47
N ILE A 24 15.65 -4.91 13.41
CA ILE A 24 15.32 -5.70 12.24
C ILE A 24 16.53 -5.85 11.34
N HIS A 25 16.88 -7.10 11.07
CA HIS A 25 17.90 -7.51 10.11
C HIS A 25 17.26 -8.30 8.97
N VAL A 26 17.95 -8.34 7.85
CA VAL A 26 17.56 -9.09 6.66
C VAL A 26 18.71 -9.96 6.17
N TRP A 27 18.37 -11.17 5.77
CA TRP A 27 19.23 -12.11 5.08
C TRP A 27 18.63 -12.40 3.71
N ALA A 28 19.35 -12.05 2.63
CA ALA A 28 18.87 -12.20 1.28
C ALA A 28 19.96 -12.79 0.38
N TRP A 29 19.61 -13.82 -0.40
CA TRP A 29 20.56 -14.58 -1.21
C TRP A 29 19.91 -15.21 -2.44
N ASN A 30 20.76 -15.64 -3.36
CA ASN A 30 20.43 -16.58 -4.45
C ASN A 30 21.45 -17.72 -4.45
N ASP A 31 21.46 -18.54 -5.50
CA ASP A 31 22.34 -19.71 -5.57
C ASP A 31 23.83 -19.33 -5.68
N ALA A 32 24.16 -18.13 -6.14
CA ALA A 32 25.52 -17.66 -6.39
C ALA A 32 25.99 -16.69 -5.31
N ASP A 33 25.14 -15.78 -4.84
CA ASP A 33 25.53 -14.62 -4.09
C ASP A 33 24.68 -14.38 -2.84
N ASN A 34 25.28 -13.72 -1.84
CA ASN A 34 24.59 -13.18 -0.69
C ASN A 34 24.58 -11.65 -0.74
N PHE A 35 23.39 -11.06 -0.75
CA PHE A 35 23.15 -9.62 -0.87
C PHE A 35 23.21 -8.87 0.47
N THR A 36 23.56 -9.59 1.55
CA THR A 36 23.56 -9.06 2.92
C THR A 36 24.87 -9.34 3.66
N GLY A 37 25.99 -9.45 2.90
CA GLY A 37 27.34 -9.54 3.43
C GLY A 37 27.79 -10.94 3.85
N GLY A 38 26.99 -12.00 3.64
CA GLY A 38 27.38 -13.39 3.82
C GLY A 38 27.59 -13.85 5.26
N THR A 39 27.28 -13.02 6.26
CA THR A 39 27.38 -13.37 7.69
C THR A 39 26.04 -13.14 8.37
N TRP A 40 25.50 -14.16 9.02
CA TRP A 40 24.28 -14.06 9.81
C TRP A 40 24.45 -13.07 10.99
N PRO A 41 23.49 -12.22 11.31
CA PRO A 41 22.09 -12.17 10.85
C PRO A 41 21.83 -11.35 9.57
N GLY A 42 22.84 -10.99 8.83
CA GLY A 42 22.75 -10.15 7.66
C GLY A 42 22.91 -8.68 8.00
N VAL A 43 22.24 -7.80 7.26
CA VAL A 43 22.34 -6.35 7.45
C VAL A 43 21.10 -5.78 8.11
N SER A 44 21.30 -4.69 8.87
CA SER A 44 20.18 -3.98 9.51
C SER A 44 19.29 -3.33 8.48
N CYS A 45 17.98 -3.43 8.69
CA CYS A 45 16.99 -2.65 7.97
C CYS A 45 16.88 -1.24 8.55
N THR A 46 16.52 -0.28 7.73
CA THR A 46 16.25 1.09 8.16
C THR A 46 14.78 1.22 8.55
N LYS A 47 14.54 1.67 9.77
CA LYS A 47 13.17 2.01 10.18
C LYS A 47 12.71 3.24 9.40
N THR A 48 11.58 3.11 8.72
CA THR A 48 10.95 4.24 8.02
C THR A 48 10.06 5.04 8.99
N ASP A 49 9.58 6.18 8.54
CA ASP A 49 8.57 6.95 9.27
C ASP A 49 7.12 6.50 8.96
N MET A 50 6.98 5.40 8.22
CA MET A 50 5.69 4.83 7.83
C MET A 50 5.20 3.79 8.82
N LYS A 51 3.88 3.67 8.90
CA LYS A 51 3.20 2.55 9.54
C LYS A 51 2.16 1.97 8.59
N LYS A 52 2.00 0.64 8.62
CA LYS A 52 0.94 -0.08 7.92
C LYS A 52 0.24 -1.00 8.92
N ASN A 53 -1.08 -0.92 8.99
CA ASN A 53 -1.88 -1.71 9.95
C ASN A 53 -1.42 -1.55 11.42
N GLY A 54 -0.92 -0.36 11.79
CA GLY A 54 -0.40 -0.08 13.12
C GLY A 54 1.04 -0.56 13.36
N LEU A 55 1.62 -1.36 12.48
CA LEU A 55 2.98 -1.85 12.58
C LEU A 55 3.99 -0.90 11.95
N ASP A 56 5.19 -0.86 12.50
CA ASP A 56 6.31 -0.12 11.93
C ASP A 56 6.76 -0.75 10.61
N VAL A 57 7.06 0.10 9.63
CA VAL A 57 7.59 -0.32 8.34
C VAL A 57 9.10 -0.13 8.35
N TRP A 58 9.80 -1.22 8.08
CA TRP A 58 11.26 -1.24 7.92
C TRP A 58 11.60 -1.47 6.45
N MET A 59 12.71 -0.95 6.00
CA MET A 59 13.16 -1.06 4.62
C MET A 59 14.58 -1.59 4.58
N TRP A 60 14.80 -2.56 3.72
CA TRP A 60 16.10 -2.94 3.25
C TRP A 60 16.29 -2.49 1.81
N LYS A 61 17.47 -1.95 1.52
CA LYS A 61 17.91 -1.61 0.17
C LYS A 61 19.32 -2.15 -0.02
N PHE A 62 19.52 -2.81 -1.15
CA PHE A 62 20.86 -3.26 -1.53
C PHE A 62 21.56 -2.13 -2.30
N ASP A 63 22.72 -1.72 -1.80
CA ASP A 63 23.56 -0.66 -2.40
C ASP A 63 24.92 -1.21 -2.88
N GLY A 64 25.06 -2.54 -3.05
CA GLY A 64 26.28 -3.18 -3.54
C GLY A 64 26.30 -3.38 -5.06
N ASP A 65 27.41 -3.92 -5.55
CA ASP A 65 27.71 -4.06 -6.98
C ASP A 65 27.41 -5.47 -7.53
N LEU A 66 26.70 -6.34 -6.79
CA LEU A 66 26.33 -7.66 -7.28
C LEU A 66 25.36 -7.56 -8.44
N THR A 67 25.55 -8.41 -9.44
CA THR A 67 24.61 -8.51 -10.57
C THR A 67 23.47 -9.45 -10.23
N GLY A 68 22.28 -9.16 -10.74
CA GLY A 68 21.09 -9.97 -10.48
C GLY A 68 20.33 -9.53 -9.23
N ALA A 69 19.52 -10.42 -8.71
CA ALA A 69 18.69 -10.18 -7.52
C ALA A 69 18.67 -11.44 -6.62
N PRO A 70 18.38 -11.28 -5.33
CA PRO A 70 18.13 -12.44 -4.48
C PRO A 70 16.90 -13.21 -4.95
N THR A 71 16.87 -14.50 -4.67
CA THR A 71 15.70 -15.37 -4.87
C THR A 71 15.00 -15.65 -3.54
N ASN A 72 15.72 -15.51 -2.44
CA ASN A 72 15.25 -15.81 -1.10
C ASN A 72 15.52 -14.66 -0.14
N ILE A 73 14.67 -14.53 0.86
CA ILE A 73 14.77 -13.52 1.91
C ILE A 73 14.23 -14.03 3.24
N ILE A 74 14.92 -13.67 4.33
CA ILE A 74 14.51 -13.87 5.73
C ILE A 74 14.61 -12.53 6.44
N PHE A 75 13.65 -12.19 7.26
CA PHE A 75 13.74 -11.10 8.23
C PHE A 75 13.90 -11.68 9.63
N ASN A 76 14.70 -11.02 10.48
CA ASN A 76 14.94 -11.46 11.83
C ASN A 76 15.14 -10.27 12.78
N ASN A 77 15.08 -10.53 14.08
CA ASN A 77 15.36 -9.55 15.12
C ASN A 77 16.78 -9.76 15.65
N ASN A 78 17.76 -9.27 14.89
CA ASN A 78 19.20 -9.32 15.19
C ASN A 78 19.72 -10.74 15.52
N GLY A 79 19.38 -11.72 14.67
CA GLY A 79 19.91 -13.08 14.79
C GLY A 79 19.35 -13.90 15.93
N ASN A 80 18.36 -13.41 16.65
CA ASN A 80 17.63 -14.20 17.65
C ASN A 80 16.79 -15.27 16.93
N GLY A 81 17.25 -16.53 17.00
CA GLY A 81 16.70 -17.65 16.22
C GLY A 81 15.21 -17.96 16.46
N VAL A 82 14.61 -17.48 17.56
CA VAL A 82 13.16 -17.59 17.78
C VAL A 82 12.38 -16.42 17.19
N ASN A 83 13.08 -15.37 16.82
CA ASN A 83 12.51 -14.14 16.26
C ASN A 83 13.01 -13.93 14.83
N GLN A 84 12.68 -14.87 13.96
CA GLN A 84 12.89 -14.77 12.53
C GLN A 84 11.65 -15.25 11.76
N THR A 85 11.57 -14.87 10.50
CA THR A 85 10.56 -15.39 9.57
C THR A 85 11.01 -16.74 9.01
N GLU A 86 10.09 -17.43 8.38
CA GLU A 86 10.43 -18.46 7.41
C GLU A 86 11.19 -17.84 6.22
N THR A 87 11.76 -18.70 5.39
CA THR A 87 12.35 -18.29 4.11
C THR A 87 11.24 -17.94 3.13
N PHE A 88 11.26 -16.73 2.62
CA PHE A 88 10.30 -16.28 1.62
C PHE A 88 10.96 -16.16 0.25
N ALA A 89 10.18 -16.36 -0.81
CA ALA A 89 10.60 -15.97 -2.15
C ALA A 89 10.75 -14.45 -2.21
N PHE A 90 11.90 -13.98 -2.69
CA PHE A 90 12.15 -12.54 -2.85
C PHE A 90 11.36 -12.00 -4.05
N VAL A 91 10.72 -10.86 -3.84
CA VAL A 91 10.10 -10.05 -4.89
C VAL A 91 10.52 -8.60 -4.67
N ASN A 92 11.16 -8.01 -5.66
CA ASN A 92 11.66 -6.64 -5.55
C ASN A 92 10.53 -5.64 -5.25
N GLY A 93 10.75 -4.79 -4.25
CA GLY A 93 9.77 -3.80 -3.81
C GLY A 93 8.58 -4.35 -3.02
N ALA A 94 8.54 -5.65 -2.74
CA ALA A 94 7.45 -6.24 -1.97
C ALA A 94 7.47 -5.84 -0.50
N VAL A 95 6.30 -5.95 0.10
CA VAL A 95 6.09 -5.80 1.54
C VAL A 95 5.86 -7.16 2.15
N TYR A 96 6.60 -7.48 3.18
CA TYR A 96 6.51 -8.73 3.93
C TYR A 96 6.03 -8.46 5.36
N ASP A 97 5.44 -9.44 5.97
CA ASP A 97 5.23 -9.54 7.41
C ASP A 97 5.76 -10.88 7.92
N ARG A 98 5.47 -11.24 9.16
CA ARG A 98 5.93 -12.50 9.75
C ARG A 98 5.41 -13.75 9.02
N ASN A 99 4.33 -13.64 8.26
CA ASN A 99 3.64 -14.75 7.60
C ASN A 99 3.95 -14.85 6.10
N GLY A 100 4.68 -13.90 5.55
CA GLY A 100 5.05 -13.87 4.13
C GLY A 100 4.83 -12.52 3.44
N LYS A 101 4.75 -12.59 2.10
CA LYS A 101 4.51 -11.42 1.29
C LYS A 101 3.07 -10.93 1.49
N THR A 102 2.93 -9.68 1.88
CA THR A 102 1.62 -9.02 2.02
C THR A 102 1.27 -8.22 0.75
N ASN A 103 0.09 -7.62 0.75
CA ASN A 103 -0.27 -6.66 -0.29
C ASN A 103 0.71 -5.49 -0.29
N ALA A 104 1.17 -5.10 -1.49
CA ALA A 104 2.02 -3.92 -1.68
C ALA A 104 1.37 -2.66 -1.11
N PHE A 105 2.14 -1.59 -0.96
CA PHE A 105 1.58 -0.28 -0.68
C PHE A 105 0.69 0.12 -1.86
N GLU A 106 -0.61 0.20 -1.62
CA GLU A 106 -1.57 0.60 -2.66
C GLU A 106 -1.60 2.13 -2.77
N ASN A 107 -1.66 2.65 -3.99
CA ASN A 107 -1.94 4.06 -4.22
C ASN A 107 -3.29 4.42 -3.59
N GLY A 108 -3.27 5.38 -2.67
CA GLY A 108 -4.46 5.83 -1.94
C GLY A 108 -4.71 5.10 -0.61
N ALA A 109 -3.88 4.14 -0.21
CA ALA A 109 -3.95 3.58 1.14
C ALA A 109 -3.42 4.61 2.17
N VAL A 110 -4.08 4.66 3.32
CA VAL A 110 -3.68 5.56 4.41
C VAL A 110 -2.52 4.94 5.17
N TYR A 111 -1.35 5.54 5.07
CA TYR A 111 -0.19 5.18 5.87
C TYR A 111 0.03 6.26 6.92
N TYR A 112 0.34 5.84 8.14
CA TYR A 112 0.68 6.77 9.21
C TYR A 112 2.15 7.16 9.11
N ARG A 113 2.40 8.45 9.05
CA ARG A 113 3.73 9.02 9.14
C ARG A 113 3.83 9.80 10.45
N ASN A 114 4.72 9.40 11.37
CA ASN A 114 4.91 10.07 12.66
C ASN A 114 3.61 10.32 13.43
N GLY A 115 2.69 9.34 13.45
CA GLY A 115 1.40 9.47 14.12
C GLY A 115 0.39 10.39 13.42
N LYS A 116 0.73 10.93 12.25
CA LYS A 116 -0.20 11.64 11.39
C LYS A 116 -0.64 10.69 10.27
N THR A 117 -1.94 10.60 10.05
CA THR A 117 -2.48 10.02 8.84
C THR A 117 -1.94 10.82 7.65
N ASN A 118 -1.49 10.16 6.61
CA ASN A 118 -1.48 10.78 5.30
C ASN A 118 -2.94 11.01 4.93
N GLU A 119 -3.53 12.03 5.50
CA GLU A 119 -4.71 12.60 4.92
C GLU A 119 -4.28 13.17 3.58
N SER A 120 -4.30 12.32 2.57
CA SER A 120 -4.70 12.82 1.28
C SER A 120 -5.95 13.61 1.57
N ALA A 121 -5.94 14.88 1.25
CA ALA A 121 -7.13 15.70 1.33
C ALA A 121 -8.13 15.23 0.27
N SER A 122 -8.53 14.01 0.38
CA SER A 122 -9.74 13.43 -0.16
C SER A 122 -10.75 13.58 0.95
N THR A 123 -11.44 14.68 0.90
CA THR A 123 -12.72 14.79 1.56
C THR A 123 -13.53 13.56 1.20
N GLY A 124 -13.66 12.64 2.13
CA GLY A 124 -14.71 11.67 2.04
C GLY A 124 -14.28 10.25 1.87
N ILE A 125 -14.52 9.55 2.93
CA ILE A 125 -14.87 8.14 3.04
C ILE A 125 -13.68 7.19 2.94
N ASN A 126 -13.26 6.73 4.09
CA ASN A 126 -12.50 5.50 4.26
C ASN A 126 -13.11 4.37 3.42
N GLN A 127 -12.52 4.09 2.31
CA GLN A 127 -12.75 2.81 1.65
C GLN A 127 -11.78 1.81 2.21
N VAL A 128 -12.23 1.11 3.23
CA VAL A 128 -11.73 -0.23 3.56
C VAL A 128 -11.80 -1.05 2.28
N GLY A 129 -10.66 -1.62 1.90
CA GLY A 129 -10.43 -2.29 0.63
C GLY A 129 -11.56 -3.20 0.18
N CYS A 130 -12.24 -2.74 -0.80
CA CYS A 130 -12.89 -3.55 -1.81
C CYS A 130 -12.64 -2.82 -3.13
N LYS A 131 -11.98 -3.47 -4.07
CA LYS A 131 -12.07 -3.08 -5.48
C LYS A 131 -13.50 -3.27 -5.93
N LYS A 132 -14.37 -2.37 -5.50
CA LYS A 132 -15.60 -2.09 -6.23
C LYS A 132 -15.20 -1.09 -7.30
N ALA A 133 -15.47 -1.43 -8.55
CA ALA A 133 -15.54 -0.43 -9.62
C ALA A 133 -16.23 0.81 -9.05
N PRO A 134 -15.81 2.04 -9.40
CA PRO A 134 -16.41 3.25 -8.86
C PRO A 134 -17.91 3.10 -8.92
N ALA A 135 -18.56 3.17 -7.75
CA ALA A 135 -19.99 2.97 -7.68
C ALA A 135 -20.62 4.05 -8.55
N LYS A 136 -21.30 3.64 -9.61
CA LYS A 136 -22.00 4.57 -10.49
C LYS A 136 -22.95 5.43 -9.66
N LEU A 137 -22.93 6.71 -9.90
CA LEU A 137 -23.82 7.65 -9.26
C LEU A 137 -25.25 7.35 -9.71
N GLN A 138 -26.13 7.13 -8.77
CA GLN A 138 -27.54 6.89 -9.06
C GLN A 138 -28.29 8.22 -9.11
N ILE A 139 -29.00 8.44 -10.20
CA ILE A 139 -29.78 9.64 -10.40
C ILE A 139 -31.28 9.31 -10.32
N TYR A 140 -31.98 10.12 -9.57
CA TYR A 140 -33.41 9.97 -9.32
C TYR A 140 -34.16 11.18 -9.85
N SER A 141 -35.37 10.95 -10.33
CA SER A 141 -36.34 12.03 -10.57
C SER A 141 -36.73 12.68 -9.24
N ILE A 142 -37.38 13.84 -9.32
CA ILE A 142 -37.95 14.53 -8.13
C ILE A 142 -38.97 13.67 -7.37
N ASN A 143 -39.57 12.69 -8.05
CA ASN A 143 -40.54 11.76 -7.47
C ASN A 143 -39.88 10.51 -6.87
N GLY A 144 -38.54 10.47 -6.76
CA GLY A 144 -37.80 9.39 -6.15
C GLY A 144 -37.57 8.15 -7.03
N VAL A 145 -37.93 8.21 -8.31
CA VAL A 145 -37.72 7.12 -9.27
C VAL A 145 -36.29 7.19 -9.80
N LYS A 146 -35.54 6.09 -9.74
CA LYS A 146 -34.20 5.98 -10.35
C LYS A 146 -34.33 6.09 -11.87
N VAL A 147 -33.64 7.05 -12.49
CA VAL A 147 -33.73 7.36 -13.93
C VAL A 147 -32.38 7.10 -14.67
N ALA A 148 -31.25 7.11 -13.97
CA ALA A 148 -29.95 6.83 -14.59
C ALA A 148 -28.89 6.38 -13.60
N GLU A 149 -27.82 5.80 -14.14
CA GLU A 149 -26.54 5.57 -13.45
C GLU A 149 -25.41 6.13 -14.30
N VAL A 150 -24.59 7.01 -13.70
CA VAL A 150 -23.48 7.68 -14.40
C VAL A 150 -22.21 7.63 -13.55
N ASN A 151 -21.06 7.80 -14.18
CA ASN A 151 -19.79 7.85 -13.46
C ASN A 151 -19.55 9.22 -12.80
N LYS A 152 -20.06 10.29 -13.43
CA LYS A 152 -19.99 11.68 -12.94
C LYS A 152 -21.34 12.37 -13.19
N VAL A 153 -21.66 13.36 -12.37
CA VAL A 153 -22.92 14.13 -12.55
C VAL A 153 -22.98 14.82 -13.91
N SER A 154 -21.84 15.29 -14.44
CA SER A 154 -21.75 15.87 -15.78
C SER A 154 -22.16 14.92 -16.91
N ASP A 155 -22.02 13.61 -16.70
CA ASP A 155 -22.40 12.63 -17.72
C ASP A 155 -23.92 12.48 -17.82
N ALA A 156 -24.67 13.03 -16.87
CA ALA A 156 -26.12 12.98 -16.85
C ALA A 156 -26.74 13.77 -18.01
N GLU A 157 -26.07 14.81 -18.49
CA GLU A 157 -26.52 15.63 -19.61
C GLU A 157 -26.61 14.84 -20.93
N TYR A 158 -25.87 13.75 -21.05
CA TYR A 158 -25.87 12.90 -22.24
C TYR A 158 -26.96 11.81 -22.23
N VAL A 159 -27.55 11.54 -21.06
CA VAL A 159 -28.45 10.40 -20.87
C VAL A 159 -29.83 10.80 -20.36
N LEU A 160 -30.01 12.04 -19.93
CA LEU A 160 -31.26 12.54 -19.38
C LEU A 160 -31.73 13.79 -20.14
N SER A 161 -33.04 13.92 -20.29
CA SER A 161 -33.67 15.12 -20.84
C SER A 161 -33.55 16.31 -19.88
N PRO A 162 -33.71 17.55 -20.38
CA PRO A 162 -33.79 18.73 -19.52
C PRO A 162 -34.79 18.53 -18.38
N GLY A 163 -34.40 18.85 -17.17
CA GLY A 163 -35.24 18.62 -16.01
C GLY A 163 -34.51 18.74 -14.68
N MET A 164 -35.23 18.52 -13.58
CA MET A 164 -34.67 18.54 -12.23
C MET A 164 -34.54 17.14 -11.71
N TYR A 165 -33.35 16.83 -11.16
CA TYR A 165 -32.95 15.52 -10.69
C TYR A 165 -32.29 15.57 -9.31
N ILE A 166 -32.14 14.39 -8.67
CA ILE A 166 -31.50 14.21 -7.37
C ILE A 166 -30.36 13.20 -7.53
N CYS A 167 -29.17 13.58 -7.07
CA CYS A 167 -28.02 12.68 -6.94
C CYS A 167 -27.40 12.88 -5.56
N ASN A 168 -27.18 11.79 -4.82
CA ASN A 168 -26.63 11.83 -3.46
C ASN A 168 -27.35 12.85 -2.53
N GLY A 169 -28.67 12.91 -2.61
CA GLY A 169 -29.48 13.83 -1.81
C GLY A 169 -29.45 15.30 -2.24
N LYS A 170 -28.68 15.64 -3.28
CA LYS A 170 -28.60 17.01 -3.82
C LYS A 170 -29.37 17.14 -5.11
N LYS A 171 -30.13 18.23 -5.25
CA LYS A 171 -30.85 18.58 -6.47
C LYS A 171 -29.89 19.22 -7.48
N PHE A 172 -30.07 18.91 -8.75
CA PHE A 172 -29.39 19.56 -9.88
C PHE A 172 -30.33 19.67 -11.07
N VAL A 173 -30.03 20.56 -12.00
CA VAL A 173 -30.86 20.85 -13.20
C VAL A 173 -30.04 20.56 -14.44
N ILE A 174 -30.63 19.82 -15.35
CA ILE A 174 -30.16 19.67 -16.74
C ILE A 174 -30.96 20.67 -17.58
N LYS A 175 -30.26 21.50 -18.33
CA LYS A 175 -30.84 22.54 -19.21
C LYS A 175 -31.01 22.03 -20.63
#